data_df89ab2be40a86cb962ea51867ba6ed5
#
_entry.id   df89ab2be40a86cb962ea51867ba6ed5
#
_cell.length_a   1.000
_cell.length_b   1.000
_cell.length_c   1.000
_cell.angle_alpha   90.00
_cell.angle_beta   90.00
_cell.angle_gamma   90.00
#
_symmetry.space_group_name_H-M   'P 1'
#
loop_
_entity.id
_entity.type
_entity.pdbx_description
1 polymer ?
#
loop_
_entity_poly.entity_id
_entity_poly.type
_entity_poly.pdbx_seq_one_letter_code
_entity_poly.pdbx_strand_id
1 'polypeptide(L)'
;MFREVTQLGTELEELGDQILGTANPADVGILFDWDNYWALEFTSGPHKDLKYVDQIHRHYKFFYEKNIAVDMIPRDADFSKYKLIVAPVLYMVHQGVKEALEAFVKKGGVLVTGFMSGIVGESDNVYLGGYPGPLRDLAGIWVEEIDALAPEQKNSVKFKDGTEFTSTMLCDLIHLEGAESMADYSSNFYAGIPAVTKNSYGKGTVYYLGTQPEDCAFTRMMDCIVKEAAVKSLVDERTSLEVTVRKTKENTFYFLINFSKEETVVPQCFAGMQNLLTGETVSRQEILKPFEVEIIKK
;
A
#
# COMPACT_ATOMS: atom_id res chain seq x y z
N MET A 1 35.86 -5.80 -0.81
CA MET A 1 35.48 -4.38 -0.64
C MET A 1 36.02 -3.49 -1.77
N PHE A 2 37.37 -3.18 -1.92
CA PHE A 2 37.84 -2.25 -2.98
C PHE A 2 37.50 -2.73 -4.40
N ARG A 3 37.72 -4.02 -4.72
CA ARG A 3 37.37 -4.58 -6.03
C ARG A 3 35.88 -4.52 -6.33
N GLU A 4 35.04 -4.81 -5.34
CA GLU A 4 33.57 -4.77 -5.46
C GLU A 4 33.09 -3.34 -5.71
N VAL A 5 33.63 -2.35 -4.98
CA VAL A 5 33.28 -0.93 -5.20
C VAL A 5 33.72 -0.48 -6.59
N THR A 6 34.90 -0.89 -7.06
CA THR A 6 35.39 -0.56 -8.41
C THR A 6 34.51 -1.20 -9.48
N GLN A 7 34.13 -2.47 -9.30
CA GLN A 7 33.22 -3.17 -10.21
C GLN A 7 31.87 -2.48 -10.28
N LEU A 8 31.27 -2.17 -9.12
CA LEU A 8 30.01 -1.43 -9.09
C LEU A 8 30.10 -0.07 -9.80
N GLY A 9 31.22 0.64 -9.63
CA GLY A 9 31.47 1.90 -10.35
C GLY A 9 31.46 1.72 -11.87
N THR A 10 32.12 0.66 -12.37
CA THR A 10 32.12 0.34 -13.80
C THR A 10 30.73 -0.03 -14.30
N GLU A 11 30.00 -0.88 -13.58
CA GLU A 11 28.61 -1.24 -13.92
C GLU A 11 27.69 -0.03 -13.98
N LEU A 12 27.82 0.90 -13.03
CA LEU A 12 27.03 2.14 -13.02
C LEU A 12 27.40 3.08 -14.18
N GLU A 13 28.67 3.12 -14.59
CA GLU A 13 29.11 3.90 -15.74
C GLU A 13 28.54 3.33 -17.05
N GLU A 14 28.56 2.00 -17.22
CA GLU A 14 28.00 1.32 -18.40
C GLU A 14 26.46 1.46 -18.48
N LEU A 15 25.78 1.46 -17.35
CA LEU A 15 24.32 1.62 -17.27
C LEU A 15 23.85 3.07 -17.40
N GLY A 16 24.71 4.04 -17.05
CA GLY A 16 24.34 5.41 -16.76
C GLY A 16 23.43 6.04 -17.80
N ASP A 17 23.84 6.08 -19.05
CA ASP A 17 23.08 6.73 -20.13
C ASP A 17 21.78 5.98 -20.49
N GLN A 18 21.70 4.70 -20.22
CA GLN A 18 20.51 3.89 -20.50
C GLN A 18 19.41 4.09 -19.47
N ILE A 19 19.78 4.28 -18.21
CA ILE A 19 18.85 4.38 -17.09
C ILE A 19 18.52 5.84 -16.75
N LEU A 20 19.37 6.77 -17.13
CA LEU A 20 19.17 8.20 -16.86
C LEU A 20 17.84 8.69 -17.45
N GLY A 21 17.06 9.40 -16.61
CA GLY A 21 15.76 9.94 -17.02
C GLY A 21 14.61 8.91 -17.07
N THR A 22 14.86 7.68 -16.62
CA THR A 22 13.79 6.69 -16.45
C THR A 22 12.91 7.03 -15.23
N ALA A 23 11.65 6.62 -15.27
CA ALA A 23 10.71 6.77 -14.16
C ALA A 23 10.12 5.42 -13.72
N ASN A 24 9.67 5.33 -12.48
CA ASN A 24 8.86 4.20 -11.99
C ASN A 24 7.43 4.35 -12.54
N PRO A 25 6.90 3.39 -13.32
CA PRO A 25 5.53 3.45 -13.85
C PRO A 25 4.52 2.88 -12.84
N ALA A 26 4.54 3.34 -11.59
CA ALA A 26 3.67 2.84 -10.56
C ALA A 26 2.20 3.23 -10.79
N ASP A 27 1.30 2.25 -10.70
CA ASP A 27 -0.16 2.44 -10.65
C ASP A 27 -0.66 2.68 -9.21
N VAL A 28 0.21 2.50 -8.20
CA VAL A 28 -0.10 2.61 -6.77
C VAL A 28 0.72 3.71 -6.13
N GLY A 29 0.06 4.57 -5.38
CA GLY A 29 0.70 5.54 -4.48
C GLY A 29 0.39 5.22 -3.03
N ILE A 30 1.40 5.12 -2.17
CA ILE A 30 1.23 5.10 -0.72
C ILE A 30 1.54 6.49 -0.19
N LEU A 31 0.54 7.12 0.42
CA LEU A 31 0.67 8.45 0.96
C LEU A 31 1.49 8.43 2.26
N PHE A 32 2.58 9.17 2.27
CA PHE A 32 3.38 9.42 3.46
C PHE A 32 3.47 10.93 3.72
N ASP A 33 3.08 11.34 4.91
CA ASP A 33 3.11 12.73 5.34
C ASP A 33 3.90 12.89 6.64
N TRP A 34 4.92 13.74 6.63
CA TRP A 34 5.78 13.99 7.77
C TRP A 34 5.04 14.65 8.95
N ASP A 35 4.11 15.57 8.67
CA ASP A 35 3.32 16.21 9.72
C ASP A 35 2.42 15.19 10.41
N ASN A 36 1.81 14.28 9.61
CA ASN A 36 1.03 13.16 10.12
C ASN A 36 1.89 12.21 10.98
N TYR A 37 3.11 11.91 10.54
CA TYR A 37 4.06 11.10 11.30
C TYR A 37 4.40 11.74 12.65
N TRP A 38 4.78 13.00 12.65
CA TRP A 38 5.14 13.71 13.88
C TRP A 38 3.95 13.87 14.83
N ALA A 39 2.77 14.20 14.33
CA ALA A 39 1.56 14.31 15.15
C ALA A 39 1.26 12.98 15.86
N LEU A 40 1.31 11.86 15.15
CA LEU A 40 1.09 10.53 15.75
C LEU A 40 2.21 10.09 16.70
N GLU A 41 3.45 10.48 16.47
CA GLU A 41 4.57 10.14 17.35
C GLU A 41 4.49 10.87 18.69
N PHE A 42 3.97 12.11 18.69
CA PHE A 42 3.86 12.93 19.89
C PHE A 42 2.50 12.89 20.59
N THR A 43 1.47 12.33 19.96
CA THR A 43 0.20 12.11 20.63
C THR A 43 0.27 10.90 21.55
N SER A 44 -0.45 10.93 22.68
CA SER A 44 -0.62 9.76 23.52
C SER A 44 -1.51 8.69 22.88
N GLY A 45 -2.31 9.06 21.87
CA GLY A 45 -3.14 8.19 21.05
C GLY A 45 -4.02 7.20 21.82
N PRO A 46 -4.91 6.48 21.15
CA PRO A 46 -5.72 5.44 21.79
C PRO A 46 -4.93 4.14 22.02
N HIS A 47 -3.81 3.91 21.33
CA HIS A 47 -3.02 2.69 21.46
C HIS A 47 -1.52 2.96 21.36
N LYS A 48 -0.76 2.54 22.38
CA LYS A 48 0.70 2.81 22.51
C LYS A 48 1.55 2.18 21.39
N ASP A 49 1.07 1.06 20.82
CA ASP A 49 1.78 0.31 19.78
C ASP A 49 1.36 0.75 18.37
N LEU A 50 0.50 1.75 18.24
CA LEU A 50 0.19 2.36 16.95
C LEU A 50 1.38 3.22 16.51
N LYS A 51 2.10 2.76 15.50
CA LYS A 51 3.21 3.48 14.86
C LYS A 51 2.88 3.70 13.40
N TYR A 52 2.95 4.96 12.98
CA TYR A 52 2.62 5.34 11.60
C TYR A 52 3.49 4.61 10.57
N VAL A 53 4.80 4.56 10.80
CA VAL A 53 5.75 3.90 9.89
C VAL A 53 5.46 2.40 9.78
N ASP A 54 5.05 1.73 10.88
CA ASP A 54 4.71 0.31 10.85
C ASP A 54 3.45 0.06 10.00
N GLN A 55 2.47 0.96 10.04
CA GLN A 55 1.28 0.88 9.19
C GLN A 55 1.63 1.11 7.72
N ILE A 56 2.50 2.07 7.41
CA ILE A 56 3.04 2.28 6.06
C ILE A 56 3.76 1.02 5.56
N HIS A 57 4.68 0.47 6.37
CA HIS A 57 5.43 -0.75 6.03
C HIS A 57 4.51 -1.95 5.83
N ARG A 58 3.47 -2.11 6.63
CA ARG A 58 2.50 -3.18 6.49
C ARG A 58 1.81 -3.15 5.13
N HIS A 59 1.37 -1.97 4.70
CA HIS A 59 0.74 -1.81 3.39
C HIS A 59 1.75 -1.98 2.25
N TYR A 60 2.95 -1.40 2.38
CA TYR A 60 4.03 -1.56 1.41
C TYR A 60 4.43 -3.03 1.22
N LYS A 61 4.57 -3.79 2.32
CA LYS A 61 4.93 -5.21 2.31
C LYS A 61 4.02 -6.02 1.38
N PHE A 62 2.71 -5.77 1.40
CA PHE A 62 1.77 -6.43 0.50
C PHE A 62 2.14 -6.25 -0.98
N PHE A 63 2.45 -5.04 -1.39
CA PHE A 63 2.82 -4.74 -2.78
C PHE A 63 4.20 -5.30 -3.12
N TYR A 64 5.14 -5.18 -2.20
CA TYR A 64 6.48 -5.75 -2.33
C TYR A 64 6.44 -7.27 -2.58
N GLU A 65 5.72 -8.02 -1.74
CA GLU A 65 5.60 -9.48 -1.87
C GLU A 65 4.89 -9.93 -3.15
N LYS A 66 4.18 -9.04 -3.82
CA LYS A 66 3.49 -9.30 -5.08
C LYS A 66 4.15 -8.66 -6.30
N ASN A 67 5.31 -8.08 -6.12
CA ASN A 67 6.03 -7.37 -7.19
C ASN A 67 5.13 -6.35 -7.92
N ILE A 68 4.39 -5.56 -7.16
CA ILE A 68 3.58 -4.45 -7.66
C ILE A 68 4.36 -3.16 -7.46
N ALA A 69 4.60 -2.42 -8.54
CA ALA A 69 5.29 -1.15 -8.47
C ALA A 69 4.50 -0.11 -7.66
N VAL A 70 5.17 0.55 -6.72
CA VAL A 70 4.60 1.53 -5.79
C VAL A 70 5.47 2.78 -5.76
N ASP A 71 4.83 3.95 -5.66
CA ASP A 71 5.48 5.20 -5.27
C ASP A 71 5.10 5.57 -3.84
N MET A 72 6.07 6.01 -3.05
CA MET A 72 5.81 6.74 -1.80
C MET A 72 5.55 8.20 -2.17
N ILE A 73 4.36 8.70 -1.87
CA ILE A 73 3.90 9.99 -2.35
C ILE A 73 3.60 10.97 -1.21
N PRO A 74 3.99 12.24 -1.33
CA PRO A 74 3.58 13.27 -0.40
C PRO A 74 2.10 13.68 -0.62
N ARG A 75 1.53 14.37 0.36
CA ARG A 75 0.14 14.83 0.34
C ARG A 75 -0.23 15.78 -0.82
N ASP A 76 0.75 16.45 -1.38
CA ASP A 76 0.61 17.40 -2.50
C ASP A 76 0.97 16.81 -3.87
N ALA A 77 1.14 15.47 -3.94
CA ALA A 77 1.38 14.78 -5.19
C ALA A 77 0.19 14.87 -6.15
N ASP A 78 0.47 14.73 -7.43
CA ASP A 78 -0.57 14.57 -8.45
C ASP A 78 -1.16 13.15 -8.39
N PHE A 79 -2.27 12.99 -7.69
CA PHE A 79 -2.96 11.72 -7.52
C PHE A 79 -3.53 11.14 -8.81
N SER A 80 -3.73 11.96 -9.85
CA SER A 80 -4.29 11.50 -11.14
C SER A 80 -3.41 10.52 -11.90
N LYS A 81 -2.16 10.35 -11.49
CA LYS A 81 -1.21 9.38 -12.07
C LYS A 81 -1.47 7.94 -11.63
N TYR A 82 -2.20 7.74 -10.53
CA TYR A 82 -2.39 6.45 -9.90
C TYR A 82 -3.80 5.89 -10.16
N LYS A 83 -3.92 4.58 -10.04
CA LYS A 83 -5.20 3.86 -10.02
C LYS A 83 -5.66 3.57 -8.59
N LEU A 84 -4.69 3.36 -7.70
CA LEU A 84 -4.89 3.06 -6.29
C LEU A 84 -4.05 3.99 -5.44
N ILE A 85 -4.69 4.67 -4.49
CA ILE A 85 -4.00 5.39 -3.41
C ILE A 85 -4.30 4.70 -2.10
N VAL A 86 -3.25 4.46 -1.33
CA VAL A 86 -3.31 3.88 0.01
C VAL A 86 -2.83 4.94 1.00
N ALA A 87 -3.70 5.36 1.89
CA ALA A 87 -3.44 6.38 2.91
C ALA A 87 -3.73 5.82 4.31
N PRO A 88 -2.85 4.92 4.83
CA PRO A 88 -3.07 4.31 6.12
C PRO A 88 -2.89 5.34 7.23
N VAL A 89 -3.82 5.32 8.19
CA VAL A 89 -3.75 6.23 9.36
C VAL A 89 -3.55 7.69 8.91
N LEU A 90 -4.39 8.18 8.02
CA LEU A 90 -4.38 9.58 7.58
C LEU A 90 -4.96 10.48 8.70
N TYR A 91 -4.24 10.49 9.84
CA TYR A 91 -4.64 11.13 11.10
C TYR A 91 -4.88 12.62 10.91
N MET A 92 -3.92 13.31 10.29
CA MET A 92 -4.00 14.73 9.99
C MET A 92 -4.40 14.96 8.54
N VAL A 93 -5.51 15.64 8.32
CA VAL A 93 -5.97 16.04 6.99
C VAL A 93 -5.73 17.52 6.77
N HIS A 94 -4.72 17.84 5.97
CA HIS A 94 -4.39 19.21 5.60
C HIS A 94 -5.40 19.81 4.62
N GLN A 95 -5.41 21.14 4.55
CA GLN A 95 -6.21 21.86 3.57
C GLN A 95 -5.85 21.40 2.14
N GLY A 96 -6.87 21.14 1.32
CA GLY A 96 -6.71 20.68 -0.08
C GLY A 96 -6.56 19.16 -0.25
N VAL A 97 -6.19 18.41 0.79
CA VAL A 97 -6.02 16.94 0.70
C VAL A 97 -7.37 16.25 0.47
N LYS A 98 -8.43 16.70 1.19
CA LYS A 98 -9.78 16.19 0.98
C LYS A 98 -10.21 16.35 -0.48
N GLU A 99 -10.10 17.55 -1.00
CA GLU A 99 -10.52 17.91 -2.36
C GLU A 99 -9.72 17.12 -3.41
N ALA A 100 -8.44 16.90 -3.18
CA ALA A 100 -7.59 16.12 -4.07
C ALA A 100 -8.00 14.63 -4.07
N LEU A 101 -8.26 14.04 -2.91
CA LEU A 101 -8.75 12.66 -2.77
C LEU A 101 -10.14 12.50 -3.39
N GLU A 102 -11.05 13.43 -3.13
CA GLU A 102 -12.37 13.42 -3.76
C GLU A 102 -12.29 13.50 -5.29
N ALA A 103 -11.46 14.40 -5.82
CA ALA A 103 -11.27 14.53 -7.26
C ALA A 103 -10.68 13.27 -7.89
N PHE A 104 -9.76 12.61 -7.19
CA PHE A 104 -9.17 11.33 -7.60
C PHE A 104 -10.23 10.23 -7.66
N VAL A 105 -10.99 10.03 -6.58
CA VAL A 105 -12.00 8.97 -6.51
C VAL A 105 -13.16 9.27 -7.49
N LYS A 106 -13.64 10.51 -7.58
CA LYS A 106 -14.70 10.90 -8.53
C LYS A 106 -14.36 10.54 -9.99
N LYS A 107 -13.08 10.54 -10.36
CA LYS A 107 -12.60 10.17 -11.71
C LYS A 107 -12.45 8.66 -11.92
N GLY A 108 -12.61 7.85 -10.90
CA GLY A 108 -12.52 6.38 -10.99
C GLY A 108 -11.35 5.77 -10.23
N GLY A 109 -10.62 6.57 -9.45
CA GLY A 109 -9.56 6.07 -8.57
C GLY A 109 -10.12 5.24 -7.40
N VAL A 110 -9.30 4.33 -6.90
CA VAL A 110 -9.59 3.55 -5.69
C VAL A 110 -8.76 4.10 -4.53
N LEU A 111 -9.40 4.42 -3.42
CA LEU A 111 -8.76 4.89 -2.19
C LEU A 111 -8.89 3.82 -1.11
N VAL A 112 -7.80 3.54 -0.41
CA VAL A 112 -7.78 2.75 0.84
C VAL A 112 -7.33 3.65 1.96
N THR A 113 -8.13 3.73 3.01
CA THR A 113 -7.79 4.39 4.28
C THR A 113 -8.32 3.55 5.44
N GLY A 114 -8.22 4.00 6.67
CA GLY A 114 -8.68 3.19 7.78
C GLY A 114 -8.71 3.94 9.11
N PHE A 115 -8.71 3.19 10.16
CA PHE A 115 -8.77 3.71 11.54
C PHE A 115 -7.77 4.85 11.76
N MET A 116 -8.10 5.74 12.70
CA MET A 116 -7.32 6.94 12.99
C MET A 116 -7.14 7.89 11.79
N SER A 117 -8.00 7.83 10.78
CA SER A 117 -7.99 8.81 9.68
C SER A 117 -8.97 9.95 9.95
N GLY A 118 -8.59 11.17 9.51
CA GLY A 118 -9.44 12.37 9.63
C GLY A 118 -9.75 12.80 11.06
N ILE A 119 -8.79 12.64 11.96
CA ILE A 119 -8.96 13.00 13.38
C ILE A 119 -8.71 14.50 13.59
N VAL A 120 -7.61 15.03 13.03
CA VAL A 120 -7.19 16.43 13.22
C VAL A 120 -6.92 17.15 11.90
N GLY A 121 -7.01 18.47 11.96
CA GLY A 121 -6.56 19.36 10.89
C GLY A 121 -5.09 19.74 11.02
N GLU A 122 -4.60 20.58 10.12
CA GLU A 122 -3.21 21.01 10.01
C GLU A 122 -2.62 21.68 11.25
N SER A 123 -3.46 22.17 12.15
CA SER A 123 -3.04 22.77 13.44
C SER A 123 -3.19 21.78 14.61
N ASP A 124 -3.32 20.49 14.33
CA ASP A 124 -3.55 19.41 15.30
C ASP A 124 -4.82 19.62 16.16
N ASN A 125 -5.78 20.36 15.66
CA ASN A 125 -7.09 20.53 16.27
C ASN A 125 -8.05 19.45 15.78
N VAL A 126 -8.71 18.78 16.72
CA VAL A 126 -9.69 17.72 16.43
C VAL A 126 -10.85 18.26 15.62
N TYR A 127 -11.23 17.54 14.56
CA TYR A 127 -12.48 17.80 13.84
C TYR A 127 -13.68 17.47 14.71
N LEU A 128 -14.60 18.42 14.82
CA LEU A 128 -15.84 18.22 15.58
C LEU A 128 -16.87 17.45 14.72
N GLY A 129 -17.71 16.62 15.37
CA GLY A 129 -18.81 15.92 14.71
C GLY A 129 -18.53 14.46 14.34
N GLY A 130 -17.48 13.87 14.89
CA GLY A 130 -17.11 12.46 14.69
C GLY A 130 -16.13 12.24 13.56
N TYR A 131 -15.65 11.02 13.44
CA TYR A 131 -14.62 10.60 12.49
C TYR A 131 -15.26 9.96 11.24
N PRO A 132 -14.57 9.88 10.12
CA PRO A 132 -13.24 10.40 9.79
C PRO A 132 -13.24 11.89 9.37
N GLY A 133 -13.86 12.78 10.14
CA GLY A 133 -13.86 14.24 9.95
C GLY A 133 -14.18 14.67 8.52
N PRO A 134 -13.24 15.34 7.83
CA PRO A 134 -13.50 15.84 6.47
C PRO A 134 -13.64 14.72 5.42
N LEU A 135 -13.26 13.48 5.73
CA LEU A 135 -13.38 12.33 4.82
C LEU A 135 -14.72 11.58 4.98
N ARG A 136 -15.61 12.01 5.85
CA ARG A 136 -16.88 11.35 6.18
C ARG A 136 -17.73 11.07 4.94
N ASP A 137 -18.00 12.08 4.11
CA ASP A 137 -18.80 11.93 2.89
C ASP A 137 -18.08 11.04 1.85
N LEU A 138 -16.76 11.18 1.74
CA LEU A 138 -15.94 10.39 0.82
C LEU A 138 -15.94 8.91 1.21
N ALA A 139 -15.81 8.62 2.51
CA ALA A 139 -15.83 7.26 3.03
C ALA A 139 -17.26 6.70 3.20
N GLY A 140 -18.28 7.57 3.21
CA GLY A 140 -19.69 7.20 3.38
C GLY A 140 -19.98 6.56 4.73
N ILE A 141 -19.28 7.00 5.78
CA ILE A 141 -19.37 6.46 7.13
C ILE A 141 -19.22 7.55 8.19
N TRP A 142 -19.70 7.24 9.38
CA TRP A 142 -19.41 7.96 10.60
C TRP A 142 -18.89 6.99 11.67
N VAL A 143 -17.77 7.32 12.29
CA VAL A 143 -17.19 6.56 13.41
C VAL A 143 -17.58 7.27 14.69
N GLU A 144 -18.35 6.57 15.52
CA GLU A 144 -18.85 7.08 16.80
C GLU A 144 -17.79 7.01 17.88
N GLU A 145 -17.09 5.88 17.96
CA GLU A 145 -16.14 5.56 19.02
C GLU A 145 -15.00 4.72 18.47
N ILE A 146 -13.86 4.76 19.13
CA ILE A 146 -12.69 3.93 18.86
C ILE A 146 -12.42 3.07 20.08
N ASP A 147 -12.63 1.75 19.99
CA ASP A 147 -12.28 0.80 21.03
C ASP A 147 -10.81 0.39 20.87
N ALA A 148 -9.99 0.71 21.87
CA ALA A 148 -8.57 0.37 21.90
C ALA A 148 -8.37 -0.95 22.64
N LEU A 149 -7.99 -1.98 21.91
CA LEU A 149 -7.74 -3.32 22.46
C LEU A 149 -6.40 -3.36 23.20
N ALA A 150 -6.37 -3.96 24.39
CA ALA A 150 -5.11 -4.24 25.07
C ALA A 150 -4.24 -5.20 24.20
N PRO A 151 -2.90 -5.23 24.40
CA PRO A 151 -2.00 -6.00 23.52
C PRO A 151 -2.34 -7.48 23.35
N GLU A 152 -2.95 -8.10 24.39
CA GLU A 152 -3.35 -9.51 24.35
C GLU A 152 -4.79 -9.71 23.87
N GLN A 153 -5.56 -8.63 23.75
CA GLN A 153 -6.94 -8.70 23.31
C GLN A 153 -7.04 -8.77 21.80
N LYS A 154 -8.03 -9.53 21.36
CA LYS A 154 -8.40 -9.68 19.95
C LYS A 154 -9.91 -9.57 19.83
N ASN A 155 -10.37 -9.08 18.69
CA ASN A 155 -11.76 -9.15 18.32
C ASN A 155 -11.92 -10.08 17.12
N SER A 156 -13.09 -10.64 16.93
CA SER A 156 -13.42 -11.46 15.76
C SER A 156 -14.20 -10.62 14.77
N VAL A 157 -13.82 -10.76 13.49
CA VAL A 157 -14.46 -10.09 12.37
C VAL A 157 -14.84 -11.11 11.32
N LYS A 158 -16.03 -10.97 10.74
CA LYS A 158 -16.60 -11.91 9.78
C LYS A 158 -16.88 -11.23 8.45
N PHE A 159 -16.33 -11.79 7.39
CA PHE A 159 -16.67 -11.41 6.01
C PHE A 159 -18.09 -11.83 5.64
N LYS A 160 -18.66 -11.21 4.60
CA LYS A 160 -20.01 -11.54 4.11
C LYS A 160 -20.14 -12.97 3.59
N ASP A 161 -19.05 -13.65 3.22
CA ASP A 161 -19.05 -15.08 2.84
C ASP A 161 -18.96 -16.03 4.04
N GLY A 162 -18.95 -15.49 5.25
CA GLY A 162 -18.91 -16.26 6.49
C GLY A 162 -17.51 -16.58 7.01
N THR A 163 -16.43 -16.27 6.29
CA THR A 163 -15.06 -16.45 6.78
C THR A 163 -14.79 -15.49 7.95
N GLU A 164 -14.26 -16.03 9.04
CA GLU A 164 -13.88 -15.25 10.23
C GLU A 164 -12.36 -15.06 10.30
N PHE A 165 -11.96 -13.93 10.84
CA PHE A 165 -10.56 -13.59 11.13
C PHE A 165 -10.45 -12.79 12.42
N THR A 166 -9.23 -12.69 12.93
CA THR A 166 -8.96 -11.89 14.13
C THR A 166 -8.51 -10.48 13.77
N SER A 167 -8.83 -9.53 14.62
CA SER A 167 -8.35 -8.16 14.56
C SER A 167 -7.76 -7.74 15.91
N THR A 168 -6.89 -6.75 15.85
CA THR A 168 -6.11 -6.23 16.97
C THR A 168 -6.04 -4.72 16.94
N MET A 169 -5.46 -4.13 17.94
CA MET A 169 -5.09 -2.73 18.08
C MET A 169 -6.30 -1.82 18.29
N LEU A 170 -7.05 -1.52 17.26
CA LEU A 170 -8.19 -0.60 17.31
C LEU A 170 -9.40 -1.20 16.60
N CYS A 171 -10.58 -0.88 17.10
CA CYS A 171 -11.85 -1.22 16.49
C CYS A 171 -12.74 0.03 16.43
N ASP A 172 -12.93 0.57 15.24
CA ASP A 172 -13.81 1.70 15.00
C ASP A 172 -15.27 1.24 15.00
N LEU A 173 -16.13 1.91 15.77
CA LEU A 173 -17.57 1.68 15.78
C LEU A 173 -18.21 2.50 14.63
N ILE A 174 -18.44 1.84 13.52
CA ILE A 174 -18.80 2.48 12.24
C ILE A 174 -20.33 2.47 12.05
N HIS A 175 -20.87 3.63 11.74
CA HIS A 175 -22.22 3.80 11.18
C HIS A 175 -22.13 4.07 9.69
N LEU A 176 -22.95 3.37 8.91
CA LEU A 176 -22.97 3.52 7.45
C LEU A 176 -23.80 4.76 7.07
N GLU A 177 -23.21 5.62 6.21
CA GLU A 177 -23.84 6.81 5.63
C GLU A 177 -23.78 6.76 4.10
N GLY A 178 -24.07 5.59 3.54
CA GLY A 178 -24.02 5.31 2.10
C GLY A 178 -23.02 4.22 1.72
N ALA A 179 -22.03 3.94 2.54
CA ALA A 179 -21.13 2.81 2.34
C ALA A 179 -21.82 1.46 2.58
N GLU A 180 -21.21 0.41 2.06
CA GLU A 180 -21.60 -0.99 2.29
C GLU A 180 -20.61 -1.66 3.26
N SER A 181 -21.13 -2.51 4.16
CA SER A 181 -20.27 -3.34 4.99
C SER A 181 -19.70 -4.51 4.19
N MET A 182 -18.38 -4.66 4.22
CA MET A 182 -17.65 -5.80 3.67
C MET A 182 -17.38 -6.89 4.71
N ALA A 183 -17.21 -6.48 5.97
CA ALA A 183 -17.04 -7.37 7.12
C ALA A 183 -17.54 -6.68 8.38
N ASP A 184 -18.13 -7.45 9.29
CA ASP A 184 -18.68 -6.98 10.54
C ASP A 184 -17.95 -7.59 11.72
N TYR A 185 -17.87 -6.89 12.85
CA TYR A 185 -17.43 -7.48 14.10
C TYR A 185 -18.36 -8.63 14.48
N SER A 186 -17.82 -9.75 14.91
CA SER A 186 -18.59 -10.94 15.32
C SER A 186 -18.51 -11.23 16.83
N SER A 187 -17.73 -10.45 17.56
CA SER A 187 -17.62 -10.55 19.02
C SER A 187 -17.61 -9.18 19.68
N ASN A 188 -17.60 -9.18 21.02
CA ASN A 188 -17.71 -7.98 21.83
C ASN A 188 -19.11 -7.34 21.82
N PHE A 189 -19.31 -6.27 22.60
CA PHE A 189 -20.62 -5.59 22.74
C PHE A 189 -21.12 -4.93 21.45
N TYR A 190 -20.21 -4.65 20.51
CA TYR A 190 -20.50 -4.08 19.20
C TYR A 190 -20.53 -5.13 18.05
N ALA A 191 -20.78 -6.40 18.38
CA ALA A 191 -20.98 -7.44 17.37
C ALA A 191 -22.13 -7.04 16.41
N GLY A 192 -21.89 -7.19 15.11
CA GLY A 192 -22.81 -6.76 14.04
C GLY A 192 -22.53 -5.36 13.48
N ILE A 193 -21.67 -4.56 14.14
CA ILE A 193 -21.23 -3.27 13.59
C ILE A 193 -20.18 -3.52 12.49
N PRO A 194 -20.22 -2.75 11.37
CA PRO A 194 -19.21 -2.84 10.32
C PRO A 194 -17.79 -2.61 10.82
N ALA A 195 -16.86 -3.46 10.40
CA ALA A 195 -15.43 -3.35 10.69
C ALA A 195 -14.63 -2.92 9.44
N VAL A 196 -15.12 -3.31 8.25
CA VAL A 196 -14.54 -2.93 6.95
C VAL A 196 -15.68 -2.48 6.05
N THR A 197 -15.51 -1.33 5.39
CA THR A 197 -16.56 -0.79 4.52
C THR A 197 -16.03 -0.46 3.13
N LYS A 198 -16.97 -0.36 2.19
CA LYS A 198 -16.75 0.05 0.81
C LYS A 198 -17.78 1.11 0.45
N ASN A 199 -17.33 2.24 -0.08
CA ASN A 199 -18.19 3.30 -0.56
C ASN A 199 -17.96 3.58 -2.03
N SER A 200 -19.03 3.74 -2.81
CA SER A 200 -18.98 4.21 -4.18
C SER A 200 -19.06 5.75 -4.18
N TYR A 201 -18.07 6.42 -4.72
CA TYR A 201 -18.03 7.88 -4.77
C TYR A 201 -17.67 8.37 -6.19
N GLY A 202 -18.61 8.95 -6.88
CA GLY A 202 -18.48 9.29 -8.30
C GLY A 202 -18.32 8.03 -9.15
N LYS A 203 -17.15 7.88 -9.81
CA LYS A 203 -16.82 6.69 -10.62
C LYS A 203 -15.88 5.72 -9.92
N GLY A 204 -15.38 6.08 -8.76
CA GLY A 204 -14.40 5.31 -8.00
C GLY A 204 -14.94 4.77 -6.70
N THR A 205 -14.03 4.23 -5.91
CA THR A 205 -14.34 3.47 -4.70
C THR A 205 -13.43 3.87 -3.55
N VAL A 206 -13.97 3.90 -2.34
CA VAL A 206 -13.23 4.09 -1.09
C VAL A 206 -13.40 2.87 -0.22
N TYR A 207 -12.30 2.31 0.25
CA TYR A 207 -12.27 1.27 1.27
C TYR A 207 -11.81 1.87 2.58
N TYR A 208 -12.54 1.57 3.65
CA TYR A 208 -12.18 1.96 5.01
C TYR A 208 -11.98 0.72 5.88
N LEU A 209 -10.78 0.59 6.44
CA LEU A 209 -10.42 -0.49 7.35
C LEU A 209 -10.49 0.03 8.78
N GLY A 210 -11.62 -0.20 9.46
CA GLY A 210 -11.86 0.29 10.82
C GLY A 210 -11.17 -0.52 11.92
N THR A 211 -10.32 -1.48 11.55
CA THR A 211 -9.54 -2.29 12.49
C THR A 211 -8.26 -2.82 11.83
N GLN A 212 -7.32 -3.34 12.63
CA GLN A 212 -6.14 -4.02 12.13
C GLN A 212 -6.41 -5.53 12.02
N PRO A 213 -6.72 -6.07 10.82
CA PRO A 213 -6.92 -7.49 10.64
C PRO A 213 -5.60 -8.27 10.72
N GLU A 214 -5.65 -9.57 10.98
CA GLU A 214 -4.50 -10.46 10.82
C GLU A 214 -4.02 -10.49 9.36
N ASP A 215 -2.76 -10.91 9.13
CA ASP A 215 -2.10 -10.75 7.83
C ASP A 215 -2.78 -11.50 6.68
N CYS A 216 -3.34 -12.70 6.94
CA CYS A 216 -4.05 -13.45 5.90
C CYS A 216 -5.34 -12.73 5.45
N ALA A 217 -6.08 -12.14 6.38
CA ALA A 217 -7.28 -11.37 6.08
C ALA A 217 -6.93 -10.04 5.39
N PHE A 218 -5.87 -9.37 5.84
CA PHE A 218 -5.36 -8.16 5.20
C PHE A 218 -4.97 -8.43 3.75
N THR A 219 -4.18 -9.49 3.51
CA THR A 219 -3.77 -9.90 2.16
C THR A 219 -4.98 -10.18 1.27
N ARG A 220 -5.97 -10.92 1.77
CA ARG A 220 -7.20 -11.22 1.04
C ARG A 220 -7.97 -9.95 0.65
N MET A 221 -8.11 -9.00 1.56
CA MET A 221 -8.78 -7.72 1.28
C MET A 221 -8.02 -6.93 0.22
N MET A 222 -6.72 -6.78 0.40
CA MET A 222 -5.88 -6.04 -0.55
C MET A 222 -5.87 -6.68 -1.93
N ASP A 223 -5.92 -8.02 -2.05
CA ASP A 223 -6.06 -8.73 -3.34
C ASP A 223 -7.35 -8.35 -4.07
N CYS A 224 -8.47 -8.24 -3.34
CA CYS A 224 -9.73 -7.79 -3.92
C CYS A 224 -9.64 -6.32 -4.39
N ILE A 225 -9.03 -5.46 -3.60
CA ILE A 225 -8.86 -4.02 -3.88
C ILE A 225 -7.96 -3.80 -5.10
N VAL A 226 -6.81 -4.47 -5.15
CA VAL A 226 -5.87 -4.40 -6.28
C VAL A 226 -6.52 -4.87 -7.58
N LYS A 227 -7.32 -5.94 -7.51
CA LYS A 227 -8.09 -6.44 -8.66
C LYS A 227 -9.13 -5.43 -9.13
N GLU A 228 -9.87 -4.80 -8.22
CA GLU A 228 -10.86 -3.75 -8.56
C GLU A 228 -10.19 -2.52 -9.17
N ALA A 229 -9.05 -2.10 -8.63
CA ALA A 229 -8.26 -0.99 -9.16
C ALA A 229 -7.56 -1.32 -10.49
N ALA A 230 -7.68 -2.56 -11.00
CA ALA A 230 -6.98 -3.04 -12.19
C ALA A 230 -5.46 -2.78 -12.17
N VAL A 231 -4.86 -2.87 -10.97
CA VAL A 231 -3.42 -2.84 -10.77
C VAL A 231 -2.83 -4.21 -11.09
N LYS A 232 -1.66 -4.21 -11.72
CA LYS A 232 -1.01 -5.46 -12.14
C LYS A 232 0.33 -5.64 -11.45
N SER A 233 0.65 -6.89 -11.16
CA SER A 233 2.01 -7.28 -10.81
C SER A 233 2.95 -7.13 -12.02
N LEU A 234 4.24 -6.94 -11.75
CA LEU A 234 5.29 -6.93 -12.76
C LEU A 234 5.59 -8.33 -13.31
N VAL A 235 5.24 -9.35 -12.53
CA VAL A 235 5.39 -10.77 -12.89
C VAL A 235 4.09 -11.52 -12.55
N ASP A 236 3.66 -12.42 -13.45
CA ASP A 236 2.41 -13.18 -13.27
C ASP A 236 2.62 -14.43 -12.41
N GLU A 237 3.85 -14.92 -12.30
CA GLU A 237 4.20 -16.09 -11.51
C GLU A 237 4.76 -15.71 -10.14
N ARG A 238 4.57 -16.62 -9.17
CA ARG A 238 5.11 -16.41 -7.83
C ARG A 238 6.64 -16.57 -7.85
N THR A 239 7.35 -15.56 -7.36
CA THR A 239 8.80 -15.59 -7.21
C THR A 239 9.20 -15.04 -5.84
N SER A 240 10.38 -15.45 -5.35
CA SER A 240 11.02 -14.85 -4.18
C SER A 240 11.96 -13.70 -4.53
N LEU A 241 12.14 -13.40 -5.83
CA LEU A 241 12.90 -12.23 -6.26
C LEU A 241 12.09 -10.95 -6.02
N GLU A 242 12.77 -9.91 -5.58
CA GLU A 242 12.25 -8.56 -5.75
C GLU A 242 12.40 -8.16 -7.22
N VAL A 243 11.30 -7.72 -7.80
CA VAL A 243 11.28 -7.20 -9.17
C VAL A 243 10.83 -5.76 -9.15
N THR A 244 11.70 -4.86 -9.57
CA THR A 244 11.36 -3.45 -9.77
C THR A 244 11.49 -3.06 -11.23
N VAL A 245 10.89 -1.94 -11.61
CA VAL A 245 10.82 -1.52 -13.01
C VAL A 245 11.13 -0.04 -13.16
N ARG A 246 11.83 0.31 -14.22
CA ARG A 246 12.00 1.69 -14.67
C ARG A 246 11.71 1.78 -16.17
N LYS A 247 11.13 2.88 -16.59
CA LYS A 247 10.74 3.09 -18.01
C LYS A 247 11.18 4.43 -18.54
N THR A 248 11.56 4.41 -19.82
CA THR A 248 11.50 5.58 -20.72
C THR A 248 10.29 5.44 -21.66
N LYS A 249 10.17 6.31 -22.66
CA LYS A 249 9.17 6.16 -23.72
C LYS A 249 9.41 4.92 -24.60
N GLU A 250 10.66 4.50 -24.74
CA GLU A 250 11.10 3.47 -25.69
C GLU A 250 11.48 2.16 -25.03
N ASN A 251 12.03 2.20 -23.82
CA ASN A 251 12.61 1.04 -23.13
C ASN A 251 11.98 0.80 -21.78
N THR A 252 11.95 -0.47 -21.39
CA THR A 252 11.59 -0.91 -20.03
C THR A 252 12.77 -1.69 -19.46
N PHE A 253 13.16 -1.34 -18.25
CA PHE A 253 14.23 -1.99 -17.50
C PHE A 253 13.65 -2.64 -16.25
N TYR A 254 13.95 -3.90 -16.05
CA TYR A 254 13.58 -4.65 -14.85
C TYR A 254 14.83 -4.94 -14.03
N PHE A 255 14.75 -4.70 -12.75
CA PHE A 255 15.78 -5.04 -11.77
C PHE A 255 15.30 -6.26 -11.01
N LEU A 256 16.01 -7.36 -11.15
CA LEU A 256 15.75 -8.62 -10.45
C LEU A 256 16.76 -8.75 -9.34
N ILE A 257 16.31 -8.84 -8.11
CA ILE A 257 17.18 -8.85 -6.94
C ILE A 257 16.85 -10.07 -6.08
N ASN A 258 17.86 -10.89 -5.83
CA ASN A 258 17.72 -12.02 -4.92
C ASN A 258 18.26 -11.65 -3.53
N PHE A 259 17.38 -11.25 -2.62
CA PHE A 259 17.75 -10.99 -1.22
C PHE A 259 17.82 -12.25 -0.34
N SER A 260 17.52 -13.42 -0.91
CA SER A 260 17.53 -14.67 -0.14
C SER A 260 18.94 -15.29 -0.07
N LYS A 261 19.08 -16.29 0.79
CA LYS A 261 20.29 -17.14 0.88
C LYS A 261 20.24 -18.36 -0.05
N GLU A 262 19.14 -18.48 -0.80
CA GLU A 262 18.88 -19.60 -1.70
C GLU A 262 18.96 -19.12 -3.16
N GLU A 263 19.33 -20.03 -4.05
CA GLU A 263 19.23 -19.79 -5.49
C GLU A 263 17.76 -19.69 -5.91
N THR A 264 17.45 -18.74 -6.80
CA THR A 264 16.08 -18.52 -7.27
C THR A 264 16.05 -18.48 -8.79
N VAL A 265 15.10 -19.21 -9.38
CA VAL A 265 14.89 -19.21 -10.82
C VAL A 265 14.26 -17.89 -11.26
N VAL A 266 14.82 -17.30 -12.31
CA VAL A 266 14.27 -16.08 -12.92
C VAL A 266 12.91 -16.37 -13.58
N PRO A 267 11.89 -15.53 -13.37
CA PRO A 267 10.59 -15.70 -13.99
C PRO A 267 10.64 -15.83 -15.50
N GLN A 268 9.84 -16.75 -16.04
CA GLN A 268 9.84 -17.10 -17.47
C GLN A 268 9.52 -15.93 -18.40
N CYS A 269 8.81 -14.93 -17.91
CA CYS A 269 8.46 -13.73 -18.69
C CYS A 269 9.68 -12.88 -19.09
N PHE A 270 10.84 -13.09 -18.47
CA PHE A 270 12.11 -12.41 -18.79
C PHE A 270 12.97 -13.18 -19.80
N ALA A 271 12.66 -14.45 -20.08
CA ALA A 271 13.43 -15.26 -21.01
C ALA A 271 13.48 -14.62 -22.41
N GLY A 272 14.68 -14.56 -23.00
CA GLY A 272 14.91 -13.92 -24.29
C GLY A 272 15.16 -12.41 -24.24
N MET A 273 15.07 -11.78 -23.07
CA MET A 273 15.46 -10.38 -22.88
C MET A 273 16.95 -10.24 -22.64
N GLN A 274 17.50 -9.04 -22.85
CA GLN A 274 18.93 -8.76 -22.68
C GLN A 274 19.24 -8.42 -21.22
N ASN A 275 20.23 -9.13 -20.63
CA ASN A 275 20.85 -8.72 -19.37
C ASN A 275 21.89 -7.63 -19.64
N LEU A 276 21.74 -6.46 -19.06
CA LEU A 276 22.62 -5.31 -19.30
C LEU A 276 23.97 -5.41 -18.60
N LEU A 277 24.08 -6.19 -17.52
CA LEU A 277 25.33 -6.36 -16.77
C LEU A 277 26.26 -7.35 -17.44
N THR A 278 25.73 -8.39 -18.09
CA THR A 278 26.52 -9.44 -18.76
C THR A 278 26.55 -9.29 -20.27
N GLY A 279 25.60 -8.56 -20.87
CA GLY A 279 25.37 -8.49 -22.31
C GLY A 279 24.72 -9.73 -22.90
N GLU A 280 24.45 -10.75 -22.09
CA GLU A 280 23.88 -12.03 -22.53
C GLU A 280 22.35 -11.98 -22.57
N THR A 281 21.77 -12.97 -23.22
CA THR A 281 20.30 -13.13 -23.27
C THR A 281 19.88 -14.05 -22.13
N VAL A 282 18.89 -13.62 -21.35
CA VAL A 282 18.31 -14.39 -20.24
C VAL A 282 17.78 -15.73 -20.73
N SER A 283 18.26 -16.82 -20.17
CA SER A 283 17.85 -18.18 -20.50
C SER A 283 16.49 -18.52 -19.87
N ARG A 284 15.85 -19.62 -20.32
CA ARG A 284 14.59 -20.11 -19.71
C ARG A 284 14.78 -20.72 -18.32
N GLN A 285 16.01 -21.05 -17.95
CA GLN A 285 16.38 -21.68 -16.68
C GLN A 285 17.46 -20.84 -15.97
N GLU A 286 17.40 -19.53 -16.17
CA GLU A 286 18.30 -18.59 -15.50
C GLU A 286 18.09 -18.66 -14.00
N ILE A 287 19.20 -18.65 -13.26
CA ILE A 287 19.21 -18.76 -11.80
C ILE A 287 20.01 -17.58 -11.25
N LEU A 288 19.36 -16.79 -10.40
CA LEU A 288 20.04 -15.80 -9.58
C LEU A 288 20.57 -16.46 -8.30
N LYS A 289 21.86 -16.34 -8.07
CA LYS A 289 22.51 -16.76 -6.82
C LYS A 289 22.08 -15.87 -5.65
N PRO A 290 22.35 -16.30 -4.42
CA PRO A 290 22.15 -15.46 -3.25
C PRO A 290 22.80 -14.08 -3.40
N PHE A 291 22.01 -13.03 -3.15
CA PHE A 291 22.41 -11.61 -3.22
C PHE A 291 22.86 -11.12 -4.62
N GLU A 292 22.57 -11.87 -5.65
CA GLU A 292 22.83 -11.48 -7.04
C GLU A 292 21.73 -10.55 -7.57
N VAL A 293 22.12 -9.69 -8.50
CA VAL A 293 21.26 -8.73 -9.18
C VAL A 293 21.40 -8.88 -10.69
N GLU A 294 20.30 -8.84 -11.40
CA GLU A 294 20.29 -8.69 -12.86
C GLU A 294 19.47 -7.47 -13.27
N ILE A 295 19.92 -6.79 -14.31
CA ILE A 295 19.22 -5.67 -14.93
C ILE A 295 18.85 -6.06 -16.35
N ILE A 296 17.56 -6.21 -16.60
CA ILE A 296 17.04 -6.78 -17.83
C ILE A 296 16.32 -5.70 -18.62
N LYS A 297 16.66 -5.61 -19.92
CA LYS A 297 16.05 -4.67 -20.87
C LYS A 297 15.07 -5.40 -21.77
N LYS A 298 13.87 -4.82 -21.89
CA LYS A 298 12.81 -5.19 -22.82
C LYS A 298 12.73 -4.21 -23.95
#